data_2176f985e2bd5ca7ca5c17f7b6d62c7a
#
_entry.id   2176f985e2bd5ca7ca5c17f7b6d62c7a
#
_cell.length_a   1.000
_cell.length_b   1.000
_cell.length_c   1.000
_cell.angle_alpha   90.00
_cell.angle_beta   90.00
_cell.angle_gamma   90.00
#
_symmetry.space_group_name_H-M   'P 1'
#
loop_
_entity.id
_entity.type
_entity.pdbx_description
1 polymer ?
#
loop_
_entity_poly.entity_id
_entity_poly.type
_entity_poly.pdbx_seq_one_letter_code
_entity_poly.pdbx_strand_id
1 'polypeptide(L)'
;MDFGGKVHEALVKACGRKNRGLKKSADLYVLRATKMPAVLIEGGFMTNREEAKLLLSEDYRKQCAEGICKGVCSYFGVAYKEETEGDEEVKRYQKIEDLPYGKEIIKKLVDEGVLSGDENGNLNLSEDMIRIFMILDRKEML
;
A
#
# COMPACT_ATOMS: atom_id res chain seq x y z
N MET A 1 -16.60 12.29 9.73
CA MET A 1 -15.79 11.17 10.26
C MET A 1 -14.36 11.40 9.78
N ASP A 2 -13.36 11.22 10.64
CA ASP A 2 -11.95 11.39 10.30
C ASP A 2 -11.41 10.22 9.44
N PHE A 3 -10.17 10.32 8.97
CA PHE A 3 -9.54 9.33 8.12
C PHE A 3 -9.57 7.92 8.75
N GLY A 4 -9.12 7.83 10.00
CA GLY A 4 -9.12 6.56 10.72
C GLY A 4 -10.51 5.95 10.86
N GLY A 5 -11.52 6.79 11.11
CA GLY A 5 -12.91 6.35 11.20
C GLY A 5 -13.45 5.74 9.92
N LYS A 6 -13.18 6.38 8.78
CA LYS A 6 -13.60 5.87 7.47
C LYS A 6 -12.93 4.54 7.11
N VAL A 7 -11.62 4.46 7.33
CA VAL A 7 -10.86 3.23 7.05
C VAL A 7 -11.29 2.10 7.98
N HIS A 8 -11.46 2.37 9.28
CA HIS A 8 -11.88 1.37 10.26
C HIS A 8 -13.27 0.80 9.97
N GLU A 9 -14.25 1.66 9.70
CA GLU A 9 -15.63 1.25 9.39
C GLU A 9 -15.66 0.34 8.16
N ALA A 10 -15.00 0.75 7.08
CA ALA A 10 -14.96 -0.02 5.85
C ALA A 10 -14.23 -1.37 6.02
N LEU A 11 -13.11 -1.38 6.74
CA LEU A 11 -12.35 -2.59 7.03
C LEU A 11 -13.18 -3.60 7.86
N VAL A 12 -13.78 -3.15 8.96
CA VAL A 12 -14.61 -4.02 9.80
C VAL A 12 -15.78 -4.61 9.01
N LYS A 13 -16.41 -3.80 8.16
CA LYS A 13 -17.49 -4.26 7.28
C LYS A 13 -17.00 -5.32 6.29
N ALA A 14 -15.84 -5.13 5.68
CA ALA A 14 -15.28 -6.06 4.69
C ALA A 14 -14.85 -7.39 5.33
N CYS A 15 -14.15 -7.34 6.47
CA CYS A 15 -13.57 -8.53 7.10
C CYS A 15 -14.55 -9.28 8.01
N GLY A 16 -15.69 -8.68 8.39
CA GLY A 16 -16.67 -9.29 9.28
C GLY A 16 -16.13 -9.64 10.68
N ARG A 17 -15.02 -9.02 11.09
CA ARG A 17 -14.36 -9.31 12.37
C ARG A 17 -14.89 -8.43 13.49
N LYS A 18 -14.59 -8.84 14.73
CA LYS A 18 -15.00 -8.08 15.92
C LYS A 18 -14.45 -6.65 15.85
N ASN A 19 -15.35 -5.68 15.87
CA ASN A 19 -14.98 -4.28 15.97
C ASN A 19 -14.35 -3.99 17.34
N ARG A 20 -13.08 -3.60 17.36
CA ARG A 20 -12.33 -3.26 18.58
C ARG A 20 -12.19 -1.75 18.77
N GLY A 21 -12.80 -0.97 17.90
CA GLY A 21 -12.79 0.48 17.93
C GLY A 21 -11.47 1.09 17.45
N LEU A 22 -11.47 2.41 17.42
CA LEU A 22 -10.28 3.22 17.13
C LEU A 22 -9.57 3.61 18.42
N LYS A 23 -8.25 3.57 18.38
CA LYS A 23 -7.40 4.07 19.47
C LYS A 23 -6.52 5.20 18.93
N LYS A 24 -6.47 6.31 19.64
CA LYS A 24 -5.52 7.38 19.35
C LYS A 24 -4.20 7.05 20.05
N SER A 25 -3.09 7.17 19.33
CA SER A 25 -1.75 7.01 19.91
C SER A 25 -0.81 8.06 19.34
N ALA A 26 0.05 8.61 20.18
CA ALA A 26 1.16 9.45 19.81
C ALA A 26 2.52 8.74 20.00
N ASP A 27 2.50 7.48 20.42
CA ASP A 27 3.72 6.73 20.74
C ASP A 27 4.44 6.25 19.49
N LEU A 28 3.67 5.97 18.43
CA LEU A 28 4.22 5.52 17.17
C LEU A 28 4.68 6.70 16.31
N TYR A 29 5.94 6.63 15.89
CA TYR A 29 6.57 7.71 15.12
C TYR A 29 5.76 8.05 13.84
N VAL A 30 5.31 7.06 13.09
CA VAL A 30 4.52 7.24 11.87
C VAL A 30 3.21 7.98 12.10
N LEU A 31 2.58 7.82 13.25
CA LEU A 31 1.32 8.53 13.58
C LEU A 31 1.58 9.94 14.08
N ARG A 32 2.73 10.18 14.74
CA ARG A 32 3.06 11.46 15.36
C ARG A 32 3.77 12.42 14.43
N ALA A 33 4.72 11.93 13.61
CA ALA A 33 5.64 12.78 12.86
C ALA A 33 5.15 13.12 11.44
N THR A 34 4.19 12.37 10.90
CA THR A 34 3.64 12.66 9.58
C THR A 34 2.67 13.85 9.60
N LYS A 35 2.71 14.68 8.57
CA LYS A 35 1.74 15.76 8.35
C LYS A 35 0.49 15.30 7.59
N MET A 36 0.56 14.11 7.01
CA MET A 36 -0.57 13.50 6.28
C MET A 36 -1.47 12.72 7.24
N PRO A 37 -2.75 12.49 6.88
CA PRO A 37 -3.58 11.54 7.58
C PRO A 37 -2.89 10.18 7.65
N ALA A 38 -2.75 9.63 8.84
CA ALA A 38 -2.06 8.36 9.07
C ALA A 38 -2.88 7.46 10.00
N VAL A 39 -2.84 6.17 9.71
CA VAL A 39 -3.42 5.11 10.53
C VAL A 39 -2.46 3.92 10.57
N LEU A 40 -2.46 3.22 11.70
CA LEU A 40 -1.90 1.89 11.82
C LEU A 40 -3.07 0.89 11.89
N ILE A 41 -3.00 -0.16 11.10
CA ILE A 41 -4.05 -1.17 11.03
C ILE A 41 -3.53 -2.47 11.62
N GLU A 42 -4.23 -2.97 12.64
CA GLU A 42 -3.98 -4.27 13.25
C GLU A 42 -4.98 -5.27 12.69
N GLY A 43 -4.57 -6.07 11.72
CA GLY A 43 -5.45 -7.01 11.00
C GLY A 43 -5.83 -8.26 11.80
N GLY A 44 -5.14 -8.56 12.91
CA GLY A 44 -5.40 -9.69 13.77
C GLY A 44 -4.20 -10.03 14.66
N PHE A 45 -4.40 -10.92 15.61
CA PHE A 45 -3.38 -11.38 16.54
C PHE A 45 -2.73 -12.69 16.10
N MET A 46 -1.44 -12.67 15.83
CA MET A 46 -0.66 -13.87 15.47
C MET A 46 -0.64 -14.92 16.58
N THR A 47 -0.82 -14.49 17.83
CA THR A 47 -0.91 -15.40 19.00
C THR A 47 -2.26 -16.11 19.11
N ASN A 48 -3.27 -15.66 18.40
CA ASN A 48 -4.54 -16.34 18.29
C ASN A 48 -4.53 -17.25 17.05
N ARG A 49 -4.66 -18.57 17.26
CA ARG A 49 -4.54 -19.57 16.20
C ARG A 49 -5.52 -19.37 15.04
N GLU A 50 -6.76 -18.98 15.33
CA GLU A 50 -7.78 -18.75 14.30
C GLU A 50 -7.54 -17.46 13.53
N GLU A 51 -7.10 -16.39 14.20
CA GLU A 51 -6.74 -15.15 13.54
C GLU A 51 -5.45 -15.30 12.72
N ALA A 52 -4.48 -16.07 13.22
CA ALA A 52 -3.26 -16.37 12.48
C ALA A 52 -3.56 -17.10 11.16
N LYS A 53 -4.49 -18.07 11.15
CA LYS A 53 -4.93 -18.74 9.92
C LYS A 53 -5.55 -17.76 8.93
N LEU A 54 -6.38 -16.83 9.42
CA LEU A 54 -6.98 -15.78 8.57
C LEU A 54 -5.90 -14.87 7.96
N LEU A 55 -4.93 -14.41 8.75
CA LEU A 55 -3.81 -13.60 8.26
C LEU A 55 -3.00 -14.30 7.15
N LEU A 56 -2.94 -15.63 7.18
CA LEU A 56 -2.29 -16.44 6.13
C LEU A 56 -3.21 -16.70 4.92
N SER A 57 -4.53 -16.49 5.04
CA SER A 57 -5.49 -16.68 3.95
C SER A 57 -5.38 -15.54 2.94
N GLU A 58 -5.28 -15.88 1.66
CA GLU A 58 -5.27 -14.91 0.58
C GLU A 58 -6.59 -14.13 0.51
N ASP A 59 -7.72 -14.84 0.60
CA ASP A 59 -9.04 -14.22 0.56
C ASP A 59 -9.24 -13.21 1.69
N TYR A 60 -8.80 -13.54 2.90
CA TYR A 60 -8.89 -12.60 4.02
C TYR A 60 -8.03 -11.35 3.80
N ARG A 61 -6.81 -11.53 3.28
CA ARG A 61 -5.95 -10.40 2.95
C ARG A 61 -6.53 -9.50 1.85
N LYS A 62 -7.15 -10.12 0.81
CA LYS A 62 -7.87 -9.37 -0.23
C LYS A 62 -9.04 -8.58 0.35
N GLN A 63 -9.89 -9.20 1.17
CA GLN A 63 -10.98 -8.52 1.86
C GLN A 63 -10.49 -7.34 2.70
N CYS A 64 -9.39 -7.52 3.45
CA CYS A 64 -8.78 -6.43 4.21
C CYS A 64 -8.32 -5.29 3.29
N ALA A 65 -7.61 -5.61 2.22
CA ALA A 65 -7.09 -4.63 1.27
C ALA A 65 -8.22 -3.82 0.62
N GLU A 66 -9.28 -4.50 0.15
CA GLU A 66 -10.46 -3.84 -0.40
C GLU A 66 -11.16 -2.94 0.62
N GLY A 67 -11.33 -3.42 1.85
CA GLY A 67 -11.94 -2.64 2.93
C GLY A 67 -11.14 -1.37 3.21
N ILE A 68 -9.82 -1.47 3.29
CA ILE A 68 -8.92 -0.33 3.47
C ILE A 68 -9.07 0.64 2.30
N CYS A 69 -9.00 0.16 1.06
CA CYS A 69 -9.11 0.98 -0.14
C CYS A 69 -10.47 1.71 -0.20
N LYS A 70 -11.59 1.01 0.06
CA LYS A 70 -12.93 1.61 0.14
C LYS A 70 -13.01 2.72 1.21
N GLY A 71 -12.36 2.52 2.36
CA GLY A 71 -12.27 3.53 3.42
C GLY A 71 -11.47 4.76 3.02
N VAL A 72 -10.34 4.57 2.36
CA VAL A 72 -9.49 5.65 1.81
C VAL A 72 -10.26 6.43 0.75
N CYS A 73 -10.85 5.75 -0.22
CA CYS A 73 -11.68 6.37 -1.25
C CYS A 73 -12.82 7.20 -0.65
N SER A 74 -13.51 6.65 0.36
CA SER A 74 -14.59 7.35 1.07
C SER A 74 -14.10 8.61 1.79
N TYR A 75 -12.89 8.61 2.32
CA TYR A 75 -12.31 9.79 2.97
C TYR A 75 -12.00 10.91 1.96
N PHE A 76 -11.43 10.56 0.81
CA PHE A 76 -11.09 11.52 -0.22
C PHE A 76 -12.25 11.87 -1.16
N GLY A 77 -13.43 11.28 -0.97
CA GLY A 77 -14.60 11.55 -1.80
C GLY A 77 -14.48 11.04 -3.24
N VAL A 78 -13.66 10.01 -3.47
CA VAL A 78 -13.48 9.36 -4.77
C VAL A 78 -14.23 8.03 -4.83
N ALA A 79 -14.70 7.67 -6.02
CA ALA A 79 -15.36 6.38 -6.23
C ALA A 79 -14.32 5.23 -6.14
N TYR A 80 -14.66 4.20 -5.38
CA TYR A 80 -13.92 2.95 -5.41
C TYR A 80 -14.28 2.20 -6.71
N LYS A 81 -13.26 1.74 -7.45
CA LYS A 81 -13.43 0.83 -8.57
C LYS A 81 -13.03 -0.56 -8.12
N GLU A 82 -13.93 -1.53 -8.30
CA GLU A 82 -13.57 -2.93 -8.11
C GLU A 82 -12.59 -3.34 -9.22
N GLU A 83 -11.55 -4.10 -8.85
CA GLU A 83 -10.75 -4.79 -9.85
C GLU A 83 -11.67 -5.80 -10.55
N THR A 84 -11.91 -5.59 -11.83
CA THR A 84 -12.58 -6.59 -12.67
C THR A 84 -11.53 -7.62 -13.09
N GLU A 85 -11.92 -8.91 -13.13
CA GLU A 85 -11.10 -9.94 -13.79
C GLU A 85 -10.95 -9.53 -15.27
N GLY A 86 -9.85 -8.87 -15.59
CA GLY A 86 -9.61 -8.25 -16.89
C GLY A 86 -8.96 -6.88 -16.83
N ASP A 87 -8.76 -6.30 -15.64
CA ASP A 87 -7.84 -5.19 -15.49
C ASP A 87 -6.46 -5.70 -15.94
N GLU A 88 -5.93 -5.08 -16.97
CA GLU A 88 -4.70 -5.47 -17.66
C GLU A 88 -3.64 -5.84 -16.62
N GLU A 89 -3.09 -7.03 -16.75
CA GLU A 89 -1.96 -7.49 -15.92
C GLU A 89 -0.95 -6.35 -15.87
N VAL A 90 -0.75 -5.75 -14.70
CA VAL A 90 0.09 -4.56 -14.54
C VAL A 90 1.46 -4.90 -15.10
N LYS A 91 1.77 -4.36 -16.28
CA LYS A 91 3.03 -4.60 -16.96
C LYS A 91 4.17 -4.22 -16.02
N ARG A 92 5.05 -5.20 -15.75
CA ARG A 92 6.18 -5.01 -14.86
C ARG A 92 7.48 -5.19 -15.62
N TYR A 93 8.39 -4.26 -15.37
CA TYR A 93 9.70 -4.21 -15.98
C TYR A 93 10.73 -4.76 -14.99
N GLN A 94 11.50 -5.72 -15.46
CA GLN A 94 12.50 -6.40 -14.62
C GLN A 94 13.86 -5.73 -14.67
N LYS A 95 14.18 -5.09 -15.79
CA LYS A 95 15.48 -4.45 -16.03
C LYS A 95 15.31 -3.00 -16.43
N ILE A 96 16.33 -2.19 -16.16
CA ILE A 96 16.36 -0.77 -16.53
C ILE A 96 16.23 -0.57 -18.03
N GLU A 97 16.82 -1.47 -18.81
CA GLU A 97 16.81 -1.40 -20.26
C GLU A 97 15.41 -1.50 -20.84
N ASP A 98 14.52 -2.24 -20.19
CA ASP A 98 13.15 -2.49 -20.63
C ASP A 98 12.17 -1.35 -20.27
N LEU A 99 12.61 -0.38 -19.45
CA LEU A 99 11.75 0.72 -19.02
C LEU A 99 11.38 1.63 -20.19
N PRO A 100 10.11 2.05 -20.32
CA PRO A 100 9.67 2.94 -21.39
C PRO A 100 10.18 4.38 -21.21
N TYR A 101 10.45 4.79 -19.98
CA TYR A 101 10.97 6.11 -19.58
C TYR A 101 11.58 6.04 -18.17
N GLY A 102 12.21 7.14 -17.71
CA GLY A 102 12.75 7.26 -16.34
C GLY A 102 14.00 6.43 -16.07
N LYS A 103 14.67 5.90 -17.10
CA LYS A 103 15.86 5.04 -16.95
C LYS A 103 16.97 5.66 -16.12
N GLU A 104 17.24 6.96 -16.32
CA GLU A 104 18.31 7.68 -15.62
C GLU A 104 18.01 7.76 -14.11
N ILE A 105 16.77 8.07 -13.74
CA ILE A 105 16.36 8.17 -12.35
C ILE A 105 16.43 6.80 -11.66
N ILE A 106 15.88 5.76 -12.32
CA ILE A 106 15.92 4.41 -11.76
C ILE A 106 17.38 3.93 -11.62
N LYS A 107 18.23 4.23 -12.60
CA LYS A 107 19.65 3.90 -12.53
C LYS A 107 20.33 4.60 -11.35
N LYS A 108 20.10 5.90 -11.16
CA LYS A 108 20.59 6.67 -10.02
C LYS A 108 20.19 6.01 -8.69
N LEU A 109 18.92 5.66 -8.54
CA LEU A 109 18.40 5.03 -7.32
C LEU A 109 18.99 3.65 -7.04
N VAL A 110 19.28 2.88 -8.10
CA VAL A 110 19.96 1.58 -7.98
C VAL A 110 21.43 1.78 -7.62
N ASP A 111 22.13 2.70 -8.27
CA ASP A 111 23.55 2.99 -8.02
C ASP A 111 23.78 3.54 -6.59
N GLU A 112 22.83 4.30 -6.06
CA GLU A 112 22.82 4.83 -4.69
C GLU A 112 22.31 3.81 -3.64
N GLY A 113 21.87 2.63 -4.06
CA GLY A 113 21.36 1.59 -3.18
C GLY A 113 19.99 1.89 -2.54
N VAL A 114 19.27 2.90 -3.02
CA VAL A 114 17.92 3.26 -2.60
C VAL A 114 16.90 2.27 -3.14
N LEU A 115 17.14 1.77 -4.35
CA LEU A 115 16.34 0.75 -5.01
C LEU A 115 17.21 -0.48 -5.28
N SER A 116 16.74 -1.65 -4.86
CA SER A 116 17.41 -2.92 -5.14
C SER A 116 16.44 -3.90 -5.78
N GLY A 117 16.96 -4.76 -6.64
CA GLY A 117 16.21 -5.88 -7.20
C GLY A 117 16.13 -7.08 -6.25
N ASP A 118 15.45 -8.13 -6.70
CA ASP A 118 15.44 -9.44 -6.06
C ASP A 118 16.83 -10.12 -6.14
N GLU A 119 16.95 -11.37 -5.67
CA GLU A 119 18.19 -12.16 -5.70
C GLU A 119 18.77 -12.34 -7.12
N ASN A 120 17.95 -12.16 -8.16
CA ASN A 120 18.34 -12.25 -9.56
C ASN A 120 18.56 -10.85 -10.19
N GLY A 121 18.44 -9.78 -9.40
CA GLY A 121 18.57 -8.41 -9.85
C GLY A 121 17.34 -7.86 -10.59
N ASN A 122 16.17 -8.51 -10.48
CA ASN A 122 14.93 -8.04 -11.11
C ASN A 122 14.29 -6.93 -10.28
N LEU A 123 14.01 -5.79 -10.88
CA LEU A 123 13.46 -4.61 -10.20
C LEU A 123 11.95 -4.65 -9.99
N ASN A 124 11.22 -5.41 -10.81
CA ASN A 124 9.77 -5.59 -10.72
C ASN A 124 8.96 -4.27 -10.66
N LEU A 125 9.32 -3.28 -11.49
CA LEU A 125 8.74 -1.94 -11.51
C LEU A 125 7.49 -1.86 -12.40
N SER A 126 6.42 -1.27 -11.91
CA SER A 126 5.29 -0.84 -12.73
C SER A 126 5.52 0.58 -13.28
N GLU A 127 4.75 0.96 -14.33
CA GLU A 127 4.80 2.33 -14.84
C GLU A 127 4.47 3.37 -13.80
N ASP A 128 3.52 3.09 -12.90
CA ASP A 128 3.14 4.03 -11.85
C ASP A 128 4.26 4.22 -10.82
N MET A 129 5.00 3.16 -10.49
CA MET A 129 6.20 3.29 -9.63
C MET A 129 7.24 4.18 -10.31
N ILE A 130 7.50 4.01 -11.60
CA ILE A 130 8.42 4.84 -12.34
C ILE A 130 7.98 6.30 -12.34
N ARG A 131 6.67 6.57 -12.57
CA ARG A 131 6.10 7.94 -12.51
C ARG A 131 6.27 8.57 -11.14
N ILE A 132 6.05 7.80 -10.06
CA ILE A 132 6.23 8.29 -8.69
C ILE A 132 7.70 8.69 -8.48
N PHE A 133 8.67 7.85 -8.84
CA PHE A 133 10.08 8.20 -8.71
C PHE A 133 10.45 9.45 -9.51
N MET A 134 9.93 9.62 -10.72
CA MET A 134 10.13 10.83 -11.52
C MET A 134 9.54 12.09 -10.86
N ILE A 135 8.39 11.97 -10.19
CA ILE A 135 7.79 13.10 -9.47
C ILE A 135 8.63 13.46 -8.25
N LEU A 136 9.09 12.48 -7.50
CA LEU A 136 9.91 12.69 -6.31
C LEU A 136 11.26 13.33 -6.66
N ASP A 137 11.91 12.87 -7.72
CA ASP A 137 13.16 13.47 -8.22
C ASP A 137 12.99 14.93 -8.62
N ARG A 138 11.93 15.26 -9.40
CA ARG A 138 11.61 16.66 -9.76
C ARG A 138 11.31 17.55 -8.57
N LYS A 139 10.93 16.98 -7.44
CA LYS A 139 10.65 17.71 -6.19
C LYS A 139 11.85 17.73 -5.24
N GLU A 140 13.02 17.26 -5.70
CA GLU A 140 14.23 17.16 -4.89
C GLU A 140 14.00 16.39 -3.57
N MET A 141 13.20 15.32 -3.66
CA MET A 141 12.82 14.47 -2.53
C MET A 141 13.52 13.09 -2.56
N LEU A 142 14.38 12.86 -3.56
CA LEU A 142 15.22 11.67 -3.72
C LEU A 142 16.68 12.02 -3.57
#